data_e99a5103090f2cb1cd4169cce4fd6651
#
_entry.id   e99a5103090f2cb1cd4169cce4fd6651
#
_cell.length_a   1.000
_cell.length_b   1.000
_cell.length_c   1.000
_cell.angle_alpha   90.00
_cell.angle_beta   90.00
_cell.angle_gamma   90.00
#
_symmetry.space_group_name_H-M   'P 1'
#
loop_
_entity.id
_entity.type
_entity.pdbx_description
1 polymer ?
#
loop_
_entity_poly.entity_id
_entity_poly.type
_entity_poly.pdbx_seq_one_letter_code
_entity_poly.pdbx_strand_id
1 'polypeptide(L)'
;GMVLLVTQGVLPLNPDGNVGQTAHQAFNTCISFMVNCNLQHYSGESGLTYFTQLFVIMLFQFITAATGMAAMAGIMKALAAKTTQTIGNFWNYLVLSCTRVLLPLSLVVGFILIVQGTPMGFDGKMKVTTMEGATQYVSQGPTAAIVPIKQLGTNGGGYFGVNSSHPLENPTYFANMVECWSILIIPMAMAFA
;
A
#
# COMPACT_ATOMS: atom_id res chain seq x y z
N GLY A 1 7.12 -11.46 -6.97
CA GLY A 1 7.63 -10.30 -6.24
C GLY A 1 9.16 -10.27 -6.22
N MET A 2 9.80 -11.25 -5.57
CA MET A 2 11.26 -11.26 -5.37
C MET A 2 12.07 -11.02 -6.64
N VAL A 3 11.77 -11.73 -7.74
CA VAL A 3 12.47 -11.55 -9.03
C VAL A 3 12.37 -10.11 -9.52
N LEU A 4 11.17 -9.51 -9.47
CA LEU A 4 10.95 -8.12 -9.89
C LEU A 4 11.75 -7.12 -9.04
N LEU A 5 11.86 -7.35 -7.73
CA LEU A 5 12.63 -6.49 -6.82
C LEU A 5 14.13 -6.56 -7.08
N VAL A 6 14.66 -7.77 -7.37
CA VAL A 6 16.08 -7.94 -7.70
C VAL A 6 16.42 -7.32 -9.07
N THR A 7 15.51 -7.44 -10.05
CA THR A 7 15.73 -6.94 -11.41
C THR A 7 15.18 -5.55 -11.68
N GLN A 8 14.65 -4.86 -10.68
CA GLN A 8 13.95 -3.58 -10.87
C GLN A 8 14.76 -2.49 -11.59
N GLY A 9 16.08 -2.54 -11.49
CA GLY A 9 16.96 -1.55 -12.12
C GLY A 9 16.88 -1.52 -13.64
N VAL A 10 16.44 -2.63 -14.28
CA VAL A 10 16.25 -2.73 -15.75
C VAL A 10 14.78 -2.68 -16.18
N LEU A 11 13.86 -2.56 -15.21
CA LEU A 11 12.42 -2.46 -15.49
C LEU A 11 12.02 -1.01 -15.84
N PRO A 12 10.89 -0.83 -16.54
CA PRO A 12 10.37 0.50 -16.84
C PRO A 12 9.95 1.25 -15.56
N LEU A 13 9.57 2.53 -15.71
CA LEU A 13 9.15 3.39 -14.61
C LEU A 13 10.22 3.55 -13.50
N ASN A 14 11.46 3.75 -13.92
CA ASN A 14 12.62 4.00 -13.06
C ASN A 14 13.33 5.33 -13.44
N PRO A 15 12.66 6.48 -13.31
CA PRO A 15 13.25 7.77 -13.68
C PRO A 15 14.42 8.17 -12.77
N ASP A 16 14.46 7.65 -11.54
CA ASP A 16 15.48 7.97 -10.55
C ASP A 16 16.73 7.05 -10.64
N GLY A 17 16.72 6.06 -11.53
CA GLY A 17 17.84 5.13 -11.70
C GLY A 17 18.09 4.22 -10.49
N ASN A 18 17.03 3.90 -9.71
CA ASN A 18 17.14 3.03 -8.55
C ASN A 18 17.60 1.63 -8.95
N VAL A 19 18.59 1.10 -8.24
CA VAL A 19 19.17 -0.22 -8.51
C VAL A 19 18.32 -1.36 -7.98
N GLY A 20 18.60 -2.60 -8.42
CA GLY A 20 17.96 -3.80 -7.88
C GLY A 20 18.24 -3.98 -6.39
N GLN A 21 17.26 -4.51 -5.67
CA GLN A 21 17.47 -4.91 -4.27
C GLN A 21 18.41 -6.12 -4.20
N THR A 22 19.16 -6.23 -3.11
CA THR A 22 19.91 -7.46 -2.83
C THR A 22 18.94 -8.63 -2.60
N ALA A 23 19.39 -9.86 -2.83
CA ALA A 23 18.54 -11.04 -2.68
C ALA A 23 17.93 -11.15 -1.26
N HIS A 24 18.71 -10.83 -0.23
CA HIS A 24 18.23 -10.83 1.16
C HIS A 24 17.15 -9.78 1.39
N GLN A 25 17.36 -8.56 0.89
CA GLN A 25 16.39 -7.48 1.04
C GLN A 25 15.11 -7.76 0.25
N ALA A 26 15.23 -8.24 -0.98
CA ALA A 26 14.08 -8.63 -1.81
C ALA A 26 13.26 -9.76 -1.19
N PHE A 27 13.92 -10.76 -0.58
CA PHE A 27 13.26 -11.82 0.16
C PHE A 27 12.48 -11.27 1.37
N ASN A 28 13.15 -10.48 2.23
CA ASN A 28 12.51 -9.86 3.38
C ASN A 28 11.35 -8.96 2.98
N THR A 29 11.50 -8.15 1.94
CA THR A 29 10.43 -7.30 1.41
C THR A 29 9.23 -8.14 0.97
N CYS A 30 9.46 -9.18 0.15
CA CYS A 30 8.37 -10.05 -0.30
C CYS A 30 7.63 -10.71 0.86
N ILE A 31 8.33 -11.32 1.80
CA ILE A 31 7.69 -11.98 2.94
C ILE A 31 6.92 -10.98 3.77
N SER A 32 7.52 -9.84 4.10
CA SER A 32 6.87 -8.79 4.90
C SER A 32 5.54 -8.33 4.29
N PHE A 33 5.53 -8.08 2.97
CA PHE A 33 4.31 -7.65 2.29
C PHE A 33 3.31 -8.79 2.03
N MET A 34 3.77 -10.03 1.93
CA MET A 34 2.88 -11.20 1.77
C MET A 34 2.15 -11.59 3.06
N VAL A 35 2.65 -11.22 4.23
CA VAL A 35 2.03 -11.53 5.53
C VAL A 35 1.34 -10.33 6.18
N ASN A 36 1.13 -9.26 5.43
CA ASN A 36 0.50 -8.00 5.89
C ASN A 36 1.25 -7.30 7.04
N CYS A 37 2.56 -7.54 7.16
CA CYS A 37 3.42 -6.90 8.17
C CYS A 37 3.99 -5.58 7.68
N ASN A 38 4.42 -5.54 6.42
CA ASN A 38 4.92 -4.40 5.67
C ASN A 38 6.08 -3.64 6.33
N LEU A 39 6.91 -4.33 7.13
CA LEU A 39 8.16 -3.78 7.63
C LEU A 39 9.13 -3.53 6.48
N GLN A 40 9.63 -2.31 6.40
CA GLN A 40 10.59 -1.87 5.39
C GLN A 40 11.91 -1.51 6.07
N HIS A 41 13.02 -2.07 5.58
CA HIS A 41 14.38 -1.78 6.05
C HIS A 41 15.11 -0.83 5.10
N TYR A 42 14.35 -0.06 4.31
CA TYR A 42 14.83 0.88 3.29
C TYR A 42 13.80 1.99 3.11
N SER A 43 14.25 3.13 2.62
CA SER A 43 13.36 4.19 2.13
C SER A 43 12.83 3.83 0.75
N GLY A 44 11.51 3.79 0.60
CA GLY A 44 10.87 3.32 -0.63
C GLY A 44 11.22 4.16 -1.86
N GLU A 45 11.37 5.49 -1.68
CA GLU A 45 11.71 6.44 -2.74
C GLU A 45 13.14 6.28 -3.29
N SER A 46 14.01 5.56 -2.59
CA SER A 46 15.38 5.28 -3.04
C SER A 46 15.66 3.78 -3.22
N GLY A 47 14.91 2.92 -2.55
CA GLY A 47 15.08 1.47 -2.58
C GLY A 47 14.19 0.74 -3.58
N LEU A 48 13.17 1.42 -4.13
CA LEU A 48 12.20 0.83 -5.07
C LEU A 48 12.00 1.73 -6.29
N THR A 49 11.73 1.10 -7.44
CA THR A 49 11.25 1.81 -8.64
C THR A 49 9.74 2.01 -8.59
N TYR A 50 9.18 2.93 -9.36
CA TYR A 50 7.72 3.11 -9.43
C TYR A 50 7.02 1.85 -9.92
N PHE A 51 7.69 1.10 -10.81
CA PHE A 51 7.19 -0.20 -11.27
C PHE A 51 6.99 -1.17 -10.09
N THR A 52 8.00 -1.36 -9.26
CA THR A 52 7.92 -2.30 -8.13
C THR A 52 7.01 -1.79 -7.02
N GLN A 53 6.93 -0.48 -6.81
CA GLN A 53 5.98 0.13 -5.89
C GLN A 53 4.53 -0.21 -6.27
N LEU A 54 4.16 -0.08 -7.56
CA LEU A 54 2.79 -0.30 -8.02
C LEU A 54 2.47 -1.79 -8.24
N PHE A 55 3.36 -2.53 -8.91
CA PHE A 55 3.07 -3.90 -9.35
C PHE A 55 3.54 -5.00 -8.39
N VAL A 56 4.32 -4.65 -7.36
CA VAL A 56 4.68 -5.60 -6.30
C VAL A 56 4.10 -5.15 -4.98
N ILE A 57 4.50 -3.99 -4.48
CA ILE A 57 4.13 -3.54 -3.13
C ILE A 57 2.62 -3.30 -3.02
N MET A 58 2.06 -2.44 -3.87
CA MET A 58 0.63 -2.14 -3.86
C MET A 58 -0.23 -3.38 -4.14
N LEU A 59 0.17 -4.24 -5.09
CA LEU A 59 -0.55 -5.47 -5.39
C LEU A 59 -0.59 -6.42 -4.18
N PHE A 60 0.54 -6.59 -3.48
CA PHE A 60 0.58 -7.39 -2.27
C PHE A 60 -0.31 -6.82 -1.17
N GLN A 61 -0.36 -5.51 -1.00
CA GLN A 61 -1.25 -4.85 -0.04
C GLN A 61 -2.73 -5.17 -0.33
N PHE A 62 -3.15 -5.16 -1.58
CA PHE A 62 -4.51 -5.57 -1.96
C PHE A 62 -4.78 -7.04 -1.65
N ILE A 63 -3.87 -7.93 -2.04
CA ILE A 63 -4.06 -9.38 -1.87
C ILE A 63 -4.09 -9.76 -0.40
N THR A 64 -3.19 -9.22 0.41
CA THR A 64 -3.09 -9.59 1.83
C THR A 64 -4.26 -9.03 2.65
N ALA A 65 -4.67 -7.81 2.40
CA ALA A 65 -5.87 -7.24 3.00
C ALA A 65 -7.12 -8.05 2.64
N ALA A 66 -7.31 -8.37 1.35
CA ALA A 66 -8.43 -9.19 0.90
C ALA A 66 -8.39 -10.62 1.46
N THR A 67 -7.20 -11.19 1.69
CA THR A 67 -7.03 -12.49 2.34
C THR A 67 -7.58 -12.47 3.76
N GLY A 68 -7.25 -11.45 4.53
CA GLY A 68 -7.79 -11.24 5.88
C GLY A 68 -9.32 -11.10 5.89
N MET A 69 -9.85 -10.29 4.99
CA MET A 69 -11.30 -10.12 4.83
C MET A 69 -12.00 -11.43 4.44
N ALA A 70 -11.44 -12.19 3.50
CA ALA A 70 -12.00 -13.46 3.05
C ALA A 70 -12.00 -14.52 4.16
N ALA A 71 -10.92 -14.58 4.94
CA ALA A 71 -10.83 -15.48 6.09
C ALA A 71 -11.87 -15.12 7.16
N MET A 72 -11.99 -13.84 7.50
CA MET A 72 -12.97 -13.35 8.47
C MET A 72 -14.41 -13.60 8.03
N ALA A 73 -14.73 -13.37 6.77
CA ALA A 73 -16.06 -13.68 6.21
C ALA A 73 -16.41 -15.16 6.34
N GLY A 74 -15.46 -16.06 6.12
CA GLY A 74 -15.63 -17.49 6.34
C GLY A 74 -15.91 -17.83 7.81
N ILE A 75 -15.16 -17.25 8.73
CA ILE A 75 -15.33 -17.44 10.20
C ILE A 75 -16.70 -16.93 10.64
N MET A 76 -17.08 -15.72 10.26
CA MET A 76 -18.39 -15.13 10.60
C MET A 76 -19.55 -15.97 10.09
N LYS A 77 -19.45 -16.47 8.85
CA LYS A 77 -20.45 -17.37 8.29
C LYS A 77 -20.56 -18.68 9.07
N ALA A 78 -19.41 -19.24 9.50
CA ALA A 78 -19.40 -20.44 10.32
C ALA A 78 -20.04 -20.22 11.70
N LEU A 79 -19.78 -19.08 12.33
CA LEU A 79 -20.35 -18.74 13.65
C LEU A 79 -21.84 -18.42 13.58
N ALA A 80 -22.31 -17.77 12.52
CA ALA A 80 -23.71 -17.41 12.33
C ALA A 80 -24.60 -18.61 11.95
N ALA A 81 -24.03 -19.66 11.36
CA ALA A 81 -24.78 -20.83 10.92
C ALA A 81 -25.02 -21.81 12.06
N LYS A 82 -26.28 -22.22 12.25
CA LYS A 82 -26.64 -23.29 13.21
C LYS A 82 -26.19 -24.67 12.73
N THR A 83 -26.32 -24.92 11.44
CA THR A 83 -25.85 -26.13 10.75
C THR A 83 -25.40 -25.73 9.35
N THR A 84 -24.17 -26.05 8.98
CA THR A 84 -23.66 -25.79 7.64
C THR A 84 -22.69 -26.88 7.23
N GLN A 85 -22.74 -27.26 5.94
CA GLN A 85 -21.77 -28.18 5.36
C GLN A 85 -20.60 -27.44 4.70
N THR A 86 -20.73 -26.11 4.47
CA THR A 86 -19.70 -25.29 3.82
C THR A 86 -19.68 -23.89 4.41
N ILE A 87 -18.49 -23.36 4.61
CA ILE A 87 -18.25 -21.97 5.10
C ILE A 87 -18.13 -20.95 3.94
N GLY A 88 -18.41 -21.38 2.72
CA GLY A 88 -18.32 -20.56 1.51
C GLY A 88 -17.06 -20.83 0.69
N ASN A 89 -16.79 -19.96 -0.28
CA ASN A 89 -15.64 -20.06 -1.17
C ASN A 89 -14.66 -18.93 -0.90
N PHE A 90 -13.51 -19.26 -0.33
CA PHE A 90 -12.44 -18.32 0.00
C PHE A 90 -12.01 -17.46 -1.20
N TRP A 91 -11.81 -18.07 -2.36
CA TRP A 91 -11.36 -17.34 -3.57
C TRP A 91 -12.39 -16.34 -4.06
N ASN A 92 -13.67 -16.69 -3.96
CA ASN A 92 -14.74 -15.77 -4.30
C ASN A 92 -14.76 -14.57 -3.33
N TYR A 93 -14.64 -14.81 -2.02
CA TYR A 93 -14.56 -13.74 -1.03
C TYR A 93 -13.34 -12.85 -1.25
N LEU A 94 -12.18 -13.43 -1.57
CA LEU A 94 -10.96 -12.68 -1.86
C LEU A 94 -11.14 -11.74 -3.06
N VAL A 95 -11.65 -12.27 -4.18
CA VAL A 95 -11.87 -11.46 -5.38
C VAL A 95 -12.91 -10.36 -5.14
N LEU A 96 -14.01 -10.68 -4.44
CA LEU A 96 -15.03 -9.69 -4.10
C LEU A 96 -14.49 -8.61 -3.16
N SER A 97 -13.71 -8.98 -2.16
CA SER A 97 -13.04 -8.02 -1.25
C SER A 97 -12.12 -7.07 -2.00
N CYS A 98 -11.30 -7.59 -2.91
CA CYS A 98 -10.44 -6.75 -3.75
C CYS A 98 -11.25 -5.79 -4.64
N THR A 99 -12.22 -6.33 -5.40
CA THR A 99 -12.84 -5.58 -6.50
C THR A 99 -14.02 -4.73 -6.08
N ARG A 100 -14.76 -5.11 -5.03
CA ARG A 100 -15.98 -4.43 -4.60
C ARG A 100 -15.83 -3.60 -3.34
N VAL A 101 -14.80 -3.85 -2.55
CA VAL A 101 -14.56 -3.12 -1.30
C VAL A 101 -13.27 -2.31 -1.39
N LEU A 102 -12.12 -2.99 -1.46
CA LEU A 102 -10.83 -2.32 -1.37
C LEU A 102 -10.57 -1.37 -2.54
N LEU A 103 -10.81 -1.81 -3.77
CA LEU A 103 -10.50 -0.99 -4.95
C LEU A 103 -11.37 0.28 -5.02
N PRO A 104 -12.71 0.24 -4.90
CA PRO A 104 -13.52 1.46 -4.93
C PRO A 104 -13.18 2.43 -3.81
N LEU A 105 -13.00 1.92 -2.58
CA LEU A 105 -12.62 2.77 -1.44
C LEU A 105 -11.23 3.38 -1.63
N SER A 106 -10.26 2.60 -2.14
CA SER A 106 -8.92 3.11 -2.42
C SER A 106 -8.93 4.23 -3.46
N LEU A 107 -9.79 4.14 -4.49
CA LEU A 107 -9.92 5.22 -5.48
C LEU A 107 -10.49 6.50 -4.85
N VAL A 108 -11.50 6.37 -4.00
CA VAL A 108 -12.09 7.53 -3.30
C VAL A 108 -11.08 8.18 -2.36
N VAL A 109 -10.43 7.39 -1.50
CA VAL A 109 -9.41 7.90 -0.58
C VAL A 109 -8.22 8.49 -1.33
N GLY A 110 -7.76 7.83 -2.41
CA GLY A 110 -6.67 8.32 -3.26
C GLY A 110 -6.97 9.67 -3.88
N PHE A 111 -8.18 9.85 -4.39
CA PHE A 111 -8.61 11.15 -4.92
C PHE A 111 -8.61 12.24 -3.85
N ILE A 112 -9.11 11.94 -2.64
CA ILE A 112 -9.08 12.89 -1.52
C ILE A 112 -7.63 13.26 -1.17
N LEU A 113 -6.71 12.29 -1.08
CA LEU A 113 -5.31 12.54 -0.75
C LEU A 113 -4.61 13.37 -1.83
N ILE A 114 -4.89 13.14 -3.12
CA ILE A 114 -4.36 13.97 -4.22
C ILE A 114 -4.80 15.43 -4.05
N VAL A 115 -6.08 15.66 -3.76
CA VAL A 115 -6.60 17.01 -3.52
C VAL A 115 -5.95 17.66 -2.30
N GLN A 116 -5.53 16.88 -1.31
CA GLN A 116 -4.81 17.36 -0.12
C GLN A 116 -3.31 17.59 -0.36
N GLY A 117 -2.76 17.22 -1.53
CA GLY A 117 -1.38 17.48 -1.91
C GLY A 117 -0.45 16.25 -1.85
N THR A 118 -0.98 15.05 -1.66
CA THR A 118 -0.18 13.82 -1.79
C THR A 118 0.23 13.61 -3.25
N PRO A 119 1.53 13.42 -3.56
CA PRO A 119 1.99 13.29 -4.94
C PRO A 119 1.41 12.06 -5.66
N MET A 120 1.15 12.24 -6.96
CA MET A 120 0.74 11.18 -7.87
C MET A 120 1.37 11.41 -9.25
N GLY A 121 2.69 11.36 -9.31
CA GLY A 121 3.46 11.58 -10.53
C GLY A 121 4.24 10.35 -10.97
N PHE A 122 4.84 10.46 -12.14
CA PHE A 122 5.76 9.46 -12.68
C PHE A 122 7.09 10.10 -13.12
N ASP A 123 7.23 11.39 -12.90
CA ASP A 123 8.47 12.13 -13.09
C ASP A 123 9.45 11.77 -11.96
N GLY A 124 10.74 11.87 -12.24
CA GLY A 124 11.77 11.63 -11.24
C GLY A 124 11.75 12.64 -10.09
N LYS A 125 12.71 12.51 -9.18
CA LYS A 125 12.87 13.42 -8.04
C LYS A 125 13.05 14.87 -8.49
N MET A 126 12.26 15.76 -7.94
CA MET A 126 12.37 17.20 -8.16
C MET A 126 13.52 17.77 -7.34
N LYS A 127 14.39 18.51 -8.00
CA LYS A 127 15.46 19.25 -7.32
C LYS A 127 14.88 20.56 -6.76
N VAL A 128 14.99 20.74 -5.46
CA VAL A 128 14.61 21.95 -4.74
C VAL A 128 15.81 22.54 -4.02
N THR A 129 15.86 23.87 -3.90
CA THR A 129 16.87 24.56 -3.09
C THR A 129 16.21 24.96 -1.77
N THR A 130 16.79 24.54 -0.65
CA THR A 130 16.31 24.92 0.68
C THR A 130 16.56 26.40 0.95
N MET A 131 15.91 26.97 1.96
CA MET A 131 16.13 28.37 2.37
C MET A 131 17.57 28.62 2.79
N GLU A 132 18.29 27.59 3.21
CA GLU A 132 19.72 27.64 3.61
C GLU A 132 20.67 27.50 2.40
N GLY A 133 20.13 27.39 1.17
CA GLY A 133 20.92 27.26 -0.06
C GLY A 133 21.38 25.82 -0.36
N ALA A 134 21.02 24.84 0.42
CA ALA A 134 21.32 23.43 0.15
C ALA A 134 20.41 22.85 -0.93
N THR A 135 20.94 21.94 -1.74
CA THR A 135 20.17 21.19 -2.73
C THR A 135 19.53 19.96 -2.08
N GLN A 136 18.21 19.80 -2.25
CA GLN A 136 17.46 18.63 -1.83
C GLN A 136 16.72 18.01 -3.02
N TYR A 137 16.60 16.67 -3.03
CA TYR A 137 15.81 15.94 -4.01
C TYR A 137 14.56 15.39 -3.35
N VAL A 138 13.38 15.76 -3.88
CA VAL A 138 12.08 15.40 -3.34
C VAL A 138 11.37 14.47 -4.33
N SER A 139 11.02 13.27 -3.89
CA SER A 139 10.30 12.31 -4.73
C SER A 139 8.86 12.76 -4.96
N GLN A 140 8.40 12.71 -6.21
CA GLN A 140 7.04 13.05 -6.66
C GLN A 140 6.31 11.83 -7.21
N GLY A 141 6.76 10.62 -6.85
CA GLY A 141 6.23 9.38 -7.38
C GLY A 141 4.76 9.09 -7.02
N PRO A 142 4.23 7.90 -7.38
CA PRO A 142 2.81 7.55 -7.26
C PRO A 142 2.38 7.23 -5.82
N THR A 143 2.65 8.14 -4.88
CA THR A 143 2.39 7.99 -3.44
C THR A 143 0.89 7.82 -3.17
N ALA A 144 0.05 8.63 -3.82
CA ALA A 144 -1.40 8.60 -3.62
C ALA A 144 -2.08 7.33 -4.15
N ALA A 145 -1.41 6.49 -4.92
CA ALA A 145 -1.90 5.17 -5.29
C ALA A 145 -1.70 4.14 -4.18
N ILE A 146 -0.65 4.30 -3.38
CA ILE A 146 -0.21 3.31 -2.39
C ILE A 146 -0.83 3.58 -1.02
N VAL A 147 -0.84 4.83 -0.56
CA VAL A 147 -1.34 5.22 0.76
C VAL A 147 -2.79 4.75 1.03
N PRO A 148 -3.75 4.87 0.11
CA PRO A 148 -5.12 4.42 0.34
C PRO A 148 -5.24 2.94 0.70
N ILE A 149 -4.66 2.06 -0.10
CA ILE A 149 -4.72 0.62 0.18
C ILE A 149 -3.91 0.25 1.42
N LYS A 150 -2.77 0.91 1.64
CA LYS A 150 -1.99 0.76 2.86
C LYS A 150 -2.84 1.00 4.11
N GLN A 151 -3.66 2.04 4.11
CA GLN A 151 -4.52 2.39 5.25
C GLN A 151 -5.77 1.50 5.32
N LEU A 152 -6.53 1.37 4.23
CA LEU A 152 -7.73 0.54 4.19
C LEU A 152 -7.46 -0.93 4.47
N GLY A 153 -6.32 -1.43 4.02
CA GLY A 153 -5.87 -2.81 4.25
C GLY A 153 -5.21 -3.05 5.60
N THR A 154 -5.04 -2.01 6.43
CA THR A 154 -4.30 -2.04 7.70
C THR A 154 -2.88 -2.60 7.55
N ASN A 155 -2.26 -2.37 6.38
CA ASN A 155 -1.00 -2.99 6.00
C ASN A 155 0.20 -2.41 6.76
N GLY A 156 0.32 -1.10 6.81
CA GLY A 156 1.54 -0.42 7.27
C GLY A 156 2.58 -0.22 6.15
N GLY A 157 3.79 0.18 6.52
CA GLY A 157 4.82 0.59 5.57
C GLY A 157 4.46 1.89 4.87
N GLY A 158 4.73 1.99 3.58
CA GLY A 158 4.35 3.13 2.75
C GLY A 158 5.31 3.38 1.61
N TYR A 159 4.98 4.38 0.81
CA TYR A 159 5.83 4.79 -0.30
C TYR A 159 7.23 5.22 0.19
N PHE A 160 7.28 6.01 1.27
CA PHE A 160 8.53 6.44 1.91
C PHE A 160 9.01 5.47 3.02
N GLY A 161 8.25 4.45 3.37
CA GLY A 161 8.62 3.44 4.35
C GLY A 161 8.36 3.80 5.82
N VAL A 162 7.86 4.99 6.11
CA VAL A 162 7.69 5.53 7.47
C VAL A 162 6.23 5.59 7.94
N ASN A 163 5.37 4.80 7.35
CA ASN A 163 4.00 4.55 7.81
C ASN A 163 3.13 5.82 7.93
N SER A 164 3.18 6.68 6.89
CA SER A 164 2.49 7.98 6.80
C SER A 164 2.98 9.07 7.75
N SER A 165 4.15 8.95 8.37
CA SER A 165 4.77 10.08 9.07
C SER A 165 5.54 11.02 8.13
N HIS A 166 5.69 10.65 6.86
CA HIS A 166 6.30 11.53 5.86
C HIS A 166 5.32 12.60 5.38
N PRO A 167 5.73 13.89 5.29
CA PRO A 167 4.84 14.99 4.91
C PRO A 167 4.15 14.83 3.54
N LEU A 168 4.76 14.11 2.61
CA LEU A 168 4.19 13.85 1.30
C LEU A 168 3.19 12.67 1.28
N GLU A 169 3.18 11.80 2.29
CA GLU A 169 2.12 10.82 2.47
C GLU A 169 0.91 11.43 3.20
N ASN A 170 1.18 12.30 4.18
CA ASN A 170 0.18 12.88 5.08
C ASN A 170 0.39 14.40 5.19
N PRO A 171 0.04 15.18 4.15
CA PRO A 171 0.39 16.58 4.06
C PRO A 171 -0.46 17.52 4.92
N THR A 172 -1.66 17.12 5.33
CA THR A 172 -2.60 17.98 6.07
C THR A 172 -3.28 17.24 7.22
N TYR A 173 -3.79 17.98 8.20
CA TYR A 173 -4.60 17.39 9.28
C TYR A 173 -5.85 16.68 8.75
N PHE A 174 -6.44 17.15 7.67
CA PHE A 174 -7.57 16.50 7.04
C PHE A 174 -7.16 15.18 6.37
N ALA A 175 -6.02 15.15 5.68
CA ALA A 175 -5.45 13.90 5.17
C ALA A 175 -5.23 12.89 6.30
N ASN A 176 -4.64 13.32 7.41
CA ASN A 176 -4.42 12.47 8.59
C ASN A 176 -5.73 11.91 9.15
N MET A 177 -6.77 12.72 9.24
CA MET A 177 -8.09 12.27 9.69
C MET A 177 -8.67 11.20 8.76
N VAL A 178 -8.57 11.41 7.44
CA VAL A 178 -9.04 10.44 6.43
C VAL A 178 -8.24 9.15 6.49
N GLU A 179 -6.93 9.22 6.68
CA GLU A 179 -6.09 8.03 6.83
C GLU A 179 -6.42 7.24 8.10
N CYS A 180 -6.58 7.91 9.25
CA CYS A 180 -6.99 7.28 10.50
C CYS A 180 -8.37 6.62 10.38
N TRP A 181 -9.32 7.30 9.74
CA TRP A 181 -10.63 6.72 9.44
C TRP A 181 -10.53 5.49 8.54
N SER A 182 -9.69 5.55 7.52
CA SER A 182 -9.47 4.45 6.57
C SER A 182 -8.93 3.19 7.24
N ILE A 183 -8.06 3.30 8.24
CA ILE A 183 -7.55 2.15 9.00
C ILE A 183 -8.68 1.47 9.78
N LEU A 184 -9.64 2.22 10.29
CA LEU A 184 -10.66 1.71 11.21
C LEU A 184 -11.92 1.21 10.51
N ILE A 185 -12.29 1.79 9.35
CA ILE A 185 -13.61 1.59 8.75
C ILE A 185 -13.90 0.13 8.40
N ILE A 186 -12.95 -0.58 7.78
CA ILE A 186 -13.16 -1.97 7.36
C ILE A 186 -13.18 -2.92 8.56
N PRO A 187 -12.19 -2.92 9.48
CA PRO A 187 -12.25 -3.75 10.69
C PRO A 187 -13.51 -3.53 11.52
N MET A 188 -13.93 -2.28 11.69
CA MET A 188 -15.16 -1.97 12.43
C MET A 188 -16.39 -2.48 11.69
N ALA A 189 -16.51 -2.24 10.38
CA ALA A 189 -17.64 -2.74 9.59
C ALA A 189 -17.75 -4.26 9.67
N MET A 190 -16.62 -4.96 9.61
CA MET A 190 -16.58 -6.42 9.74
C MET A 190 -16.98 -6.91 11.15
N ALA A 191 -16.70 -6.15 12.20
CA ALA A 191 -17.10 -6.52 13.55
C ALA A 191 -18.62 -6.37 13.78
N PHE A 192 -19.30 -5.53 13.01
CA PHE A 192 -20.74 -5.29 13.10
C PHE A 192 -21.58 -6.09 12.07
N ALA A 193 -20.94 -6.78 11.12
CA ALA A 193 -21.63 -7.56 10.09
C ALA A 193 -22.03 -8.95 10.57
#